data_f5e408b572457a8b02761fbe9428f310
#
_entry.id   f5e408b572457a8b02761fbe9428f310
#
_cell.length_a   1.000
_cell.length_b   1.000
_cell.length_c   1.000
_cell.angle_alpha   90.00
_cell.angle_beta   90.00
_cell.angle_gamma   90.00
#
_symmetry.space_group_name_H-M   'P 1'
#
loop_
_entity.id
_entity.type
_entity.pdbx_description
1 polymer ?
#
loop_
_entity_poly.entity_id
_entity_poly.type
_entity_poly.pdbx_seq_one_letter_code
_entity_poly.pdbx_strand_id
1 'polypeptide(L)'
;MFRETVRSSNGSNMPAKSLELKHTIKLIQELTSEIDEIEAEIKAIMDEINSPILSIPGISYNMDAMILAEISDFSRFDSADKILAYAEMPPSTYQSGQLDNCYSHMEKRGSRYLRYALYNATKYVCIWNESFGAYLVKKRAEGKHIIVLLNSFL
;
A
#
# COMPACT_ATOMS: atom_id res chain seq x y z
N MET A 1 5.57 11.80 -22.14
CA MET A 1 4.43 10.96 -22.51
C MET A 1 3.15 11.76 -22.78
N PHE A 2 2.66 12.62 -21.88
CA PHE A 2 1.45 13.44 -22.12
C PHE A 2 1.53 14.45 -23.29
N ARG A 3 2.70 15.00 -23.59
CA ARG A 3 2.87 15.97 -24.70
C ARG A 3 2.75 15.36 -26.10
N GLU A 4 3.03 14.08 -26.26
CA GLU A 4 2.95 13.40 -27.57
C GLU A 4 1.52 12.97 -27.91
N THR A 5 0.74 12.57 -26.91
CA THR A 5 -0.67 12.19 -27.10
C THR A 5 -1.52 13.36 -27.58
N VAL A 6 -1.21 14.58 -27.12
CA VAL A 6 -1.91 15.80 -27.53
C VAL A 6 -1.59 16.16 -29.00
N ARG A 7 -0.42 15.79 -29.51
CA ARG A 7 -0.03 16.04 -30.92
C ARG A 7 -0.67 15.10 -31.93
N SER A 8 -1.09 13.91 -31.50
CA SER A 8 -1.68 12.89 -32.38
C SER A 8 -3.21 12.86 -32.39
N SER A 9 -3.88 13.68 -31.57
CA SER A 9 -5.32 13.76 -31.59
C SER A 9 -5.78 14.58 -32.80
N ASN A 10 -6.56 13.98 -33.69
CA ASN A 10 -7.30 14.67 -34.77
C ASN A 10 -8.41 15.53 -34.16
N GLY A 11 -8.02 16.52 -33.34
CA GLY A 11 -8.94 17.34 -32.57
C GLY A 11 -9.82 18.22 -33.45
N SER A 12 -11.10 17.94 -33.46
CA SER A 12 -12.06 18.97 -33.82
C SER A 12 -11.80 20.20 -32.94
N ASN A 13 -11.69 21.38 -33.54
CA ASN A 13 -11.42 22.63 -32.83
C ASN A 13 -12.60 22.95 -31.88
N MET A 14 -12.52 22.45 -30.63
CA MET A 14 -13.49 22.69 -29.57
C MET A 14 -12.86 23.57 -28.48
N PRO A 15 -13.00 24.90 -28.55
CA PRO A 15 -12.36 25.85 -27.62
C PRO A 15 -12.66 25.53 -26.15
N ALA A 16 -13.90 25.13 -25.82
CA ALA A 16 -14.31 24.78 -24.47
C ALA A 16 -13.55 23.57 -23.93
N LYS A 17 -13.40 22.50 -24.71
CA LYS A 17 -12.61 21.32 -24.31
C LYS A 17 -11.11 21.62 -24.19
N SER A 18 -10.60 22.52 -25.04
CA SER A 18 -9.22 22.97 -24.94
C SER A 18 -8.97 23.76 -23.65
N LEU A 19 -9.93 24.58 -23.23
CA LEU A 19 -9.87 25.32 -21.97
C LEU A 19 -9.94 24.37 -20.76
N GLU A 20 -10.87 23.43 -20.77
CA GLU A 20 -11.01 22.40 -19.74
C GLU A 20 -9.71 21.59 -19.58
N LEU A 21 -9.12 21.15 -20.69
CA LEU A 21 -7.84 20.42 -20.68
C LEU A 21 -6.71 21.25 -20.08
N LYS A 22 -6.62 22.52 -20.43
CA LYS A 22 -5.61 23.43 -19.86
C LYS A 22 -5.77 23.59 -18.35
N HIS A 23 -7.00 23.77 -17.87
CA HIS A 23 -7.28 23.88 -16.44
C HIS A 23 -6.95 22.57 -15.69
N THR A 24 -7.33 21.43 -16.27
CA THR A 24 -6.99 20.11 -15.68
C THR A 24 -5.50 19.91 -15.59
N ILE A 25 -4.74 20.24 -16.65
CA ILE A 25 -3.27 20.15 -16.63
C ILE A 25 -2.68 21.06 -15.55
N LYS A 26 -3.18 22.30 -15.43
CA LYS A 26 -2.72 23.24 -14.40
C LYS A 26 -2.99 22.68 -13.00
N LEU A 27 -4.19 22.18 -12.74
CA LEU A 27 -4.55 21.56 -11.47
C LEU A 27 -3.66 20.34 -11.14
N ILE A 28 -3.37 19.48 -12.12
CA ILE A 28 -2.44 18.36 -11.94
C ILE A 28 -1.04 18.87 -11.54
N GLN A 29 -0.56 19.93 -12.17
CA GLN A 29 0.75 20.50 -11.85
C GLN A 29 0.79 21.10 -10.44
N GLU A 30 -0.25 21.84 -10.05
CA GLU A 30 -0.38 22.41 -8.71
C GLU A 30 -0.41 21.30 -7.64
N LEU A 31 -1.26 20.28 -7.81
CA LEU A 31 -1.35 19.15 -6.89
C LEU A 31 -0.05 18.34 -6.83
N THR A 32 0.65 18.20 -7.95
CA THR A 32 1.96 17.52 -7.95
C THR A 32 2.97 18.28 -7.09
N SER A 33 3.02 19.62 -7.22
CA SER A 33 3.92 20.45 -6.40
C SER A 33 3.59 20.35 -4.91
N GLU A 34 2.30 20.37 -4.54
CA GLU A 34 1.87 20.21 -3.15
C GLU A 34 2.23 18.84 -2.60
N ILE A 35 2.10 17.77 -3.41
CA ILE A 35 2.50 16.43 -3.02
C ILE A 35 4.01 16.37 -2.77
N ASP A 36 4.82 16.94 -3.67
CA ASP A 36 6.27 16.94 -3.54
C ASP A 36 6.73 17.67 -2.26
N GLU A 37 6.05 18.76 -1.89
CA GLU A 37 6.31 19.48 -0.64
C GLU A 37 5.97 18.64 0.59
N ILE A 38 4.80 17.99 0.61
CA ILE A 38 4.39 17.10 1.71
C ILE A 38 5.34 15.89 1.83
N GLU A 39 5.75 15.30 0.71
CA GLU A 39 6.71 14.19 0.71
C GLU A 39 8.07 14.60 1.26
N ALA A 40 8.52 15.82 0.98
CA ALA A 40 9.75 16.35 1.53
C ALA A 40 9.67 16.53 3.05
N GLU A 41 8.54 17.02 3.57
CA GLU A 41 8.32 17.14 5.02
C GLU A 41 8.23 15.77 5.71
N ILE A 42 7.48 14.82 5.12
CA ILE A 42 7.41 13.45 5.63
C ILE A 42 8.82 12.86 5.73
N LYS A 43 9.63 13.03 4.69
CA LYS A 43 10.99 12.53 4.68
C LYS A 43 11.82 13.15 5.81
N ALA A 44 11.75 14.47 6.03
CA ALA A 44 12.48 15.15 7.08
C ALA A 44 12.11 14.60 8.48
N ILE A 45 10.82 14.43 8.75
CA ILE A 45 10.32 13.86 10.00
C ILE A 45 10.81 12.42 10.19
N MET A 46 10.73 11.61 9.13
CA MET A 46 11.13 10.20 9.20
C MET A 46 12.66 10.02 9.34
N ASP A 47 13.45 10.94 8.79
CA ASP A 47 14.90 10.97 8.98
C ASP A 47 15.26 11.26 10.46
N GLU A 48 14.47 12.10 11.17
CA GLU A 48 14.61 12.33 12.60
C GLU A 48 14.21 11.11 13.44
N ILE A 49 13.13 10.44 13.08
CA ILE A 49 12.63 9.23 13.77
C ILE A 49 13.61 8.06 13.61
N ASN A 50 14.30 8.00 12.47
CA ASN A 50 15.25 6.93 12.12
C ASN A 50 14.67 5.51 12.29
N SER A 51 13.51 5.29 11.70
CA SER A 51 12.78 4.04 11.80
C SER A 51 13.55 2.86 11.16
N PRO A 52 13.67 1.72 11.86
CA PRO A 52 14.28 0.53 11.29
C PRO A 52 13.51 -0.07 10.12
N ILE A 53 12.24 0.28 9.94
CA ILE A 53 11.38 -0.22 8.85
C ILE A 53 11.91 0.25 7.49
N LEU A 54 12.50 1.45 7.41
CA LEU A 54 13.13 1.97 6.19
C LEU A 54 14.33 1.14 5.70
N SER A 55 14.93 0.31 6.56
CA SER A 55 16.00 -0.60 6.15
C SER A 55 15.53 -1.74 5.26
N ILE A 56 14.22 -1.98 5.21
CA ILE A 56 13.62 -3.06 4.42
C ILE A 56 13.53 -2.62 2.94
N PRO A 57 14.20 -3.32 2.00
CA PRO A 57 14.11 -2.98 0.59
C PRO A 57 12.67 -3.00 0.07
N GLY A 58 12.25 -1.91 -0.54
CA GLY A 58 10.88 -1.75 -1.06
C GLY A 58 9.95 -0.93 -0.17
N ILE A 59 10.38 -0.53 1.03
CA ILE A 59 9.65 0.41 1.89
C ILE A 59 10.08 1.83 1.58
N SER A 60 9.10 2.70 1.28
CA SER A 60 9.32 4.14 1.10
C SER A 60 9.05 4.92 2.39
N TYR A 61 9.52 6.16 2.46
CA TYR A 61 9.24 7.07 3.57
C TYR A 61 7.75 7.21 3.86
N ASN A 62 6.93 7.38 2.84
CA ASN A 62 5.47 7.48 2.98
C ASN A 62 4.85 6.21 3.56
N MET A 63 5.36 5.05 3.15
CA MET A 63 4.87 3.76 3.65
C MET A 63 5.21 3.56 5.12
N ASP A 64 6.46 3.84 5.50
CA ASP A 64 6.91 3.76 6.88
C ASP A 64 6.15 4.76 7.77
N ALA A 65 6.00 6.00 7.33
CA ALA A 65 5.22 7.02 8.03
C ALA A 65 3.76 6.57 8.27
N MET A 66 3.11 5.97 7.27
CA MET A 66 1.75 5.43 7.42
C MET A 66 1.69 4.30 8.47
N ILE A 67 2.65 3.38 8.44
CA ILE A 67 2.71 2.28 9.41
C ILE A 67 2.93 2.82 10.82
N LEU A 68 3.89 3.72 11.02
CA LEU A 68 4.18 4.32 12.32
C LEU A 68 3.02 5.15 12.84
N ALA A 69 2.39 5.96 12.00
CA ALA A 69 1.25 6.80 12.40
C ALA A 69 0.05 5.96 12.89
N GLU A 70 -0.22 4.83 12.23
CA GLU A 70 -1.34 3.96 12.59
C GLU A 70 -1.05 3.08 13.82
N ILE A 71 0.18 2.66 14.02
CA ILE A 71 0.60 1.86 15.17
C ILE A 71 0.85 2.74 16.38
N SER A 72 1.39 3.95 16.18
CA SER A 72 1.80 4.96 17.15
C SER A 72 2.85 4.45 18.15
N ASP A 73 2.54 3.40 18.91
CA ASP A 73 3.42 2.80 19.90
C ASP A 73 3.40 1.27 19.79
N PHE A 74 4.53 0.72 19.38
CA PHE A 74 4.71 -0.74 19.24
C PHE A 74 4.66 -1.48 20.59
N SER A 75 4.96 -0.80 21.70
CA SER A 75 4.90 -1.42 23.04
C SER A 75 3.48 -1.84 23.47
N ARG A 76 2.44 -1.33 22.79
CA ARG A 76 1.05 -1.73 22.96
C ARG A 76 0.75 -3.15 22.48
N PHE A 77 1.66 -3.72 21.69
CA PHE A 77 1.45 -5.02 21.07
C PHE A 77 2.49 -6.01 21.57
N ASP A 78 2.05 -7.08 22.21
CA ASP A 78 2.91 -8.12 22.77
C ASP A 78 3.58 -9.00 21.67
N SER A 79 3.08 -8.93 20.43
CA SER A 79 3.57 -9.73 19.30
C SER A 79 3.15 -9.13 17.94
N ALA A 80 3.84 -9.55 16.88
CA ALA A 80 3.47 -9.20 15.50
C ALA A 80 2.05 -9.65 15.15
N ASP A 81 1.61 -10.81 15.66
CA ASP A 81 0.24 -11.31 15.44
C ASP A 81 -0.83 -10.37 15.97
N LYS A 82 -0.53 -9.63 17.06
CA LYS A 82 -1.43 -8.62 17.60
C LYS A 82 -1.57 -7.40 16.67
N ILE A 83 -0.49 -7.01 16.01
CA ILE A 83 -0.49 -5.94 15.00
C ILE A 83 -1.32 -6.39 13.78
N LEU A 84 -1.14 -7.63 13.34
CA LEU A 84 -1.92 -8.20 12.25
C LEU A 84 -3.41 -8.29 12.58
N ALA A 85 -3.72 -8.70 13.81
CA ALA A 85 -5.10 -8.73 14.32
C ALA A 85 -5.70 -7.31 14.37
N TYR A 86 -4.91 -6.31 14.76
CA TYR A 86 -5.33 -4.91 14.77
C TYR A 86 -5.60 -4.37 13.34
N ALA A 87 -4.81 -4.81 12.37
CA ALA A 87 -5.06 -4.55 10.96
C ALA A 87 -6.21 -5.41 10.37
N GLU A 88 -6.70 -6.39 11.14
CA GLU A 88 -7.69 -7.40 10.72
C GLU A 88 -7.33 -8.06 9.40
N MET A 89 -6.10 -8.46 9.29
CA MET A 89 -5.59 -9.20 8.12
C MET A 89 -5.80 -10.71 8.20
N PRO A 90 -5.83 -11.35 9.39
CA PRO A 90 -6.13 -12.77 9.47
C PRO A 90 -7.52 -13.08 8.91
N PRO A 91 -7.68 -14.19 8.17
CA PRO A 91 -8.99 -14.64 7.74
C PRO A 91 -9.81 -15.07 8.95
N SER A 92 -11.08 -14.68 9.00
CA SER A 92 -12.00 -15.18 10.01
C SER A 92 -12.21 -16.69 9.84
N THR A 93 -11.90 -17.46 10.86
CA THR A 93 -12.21 -18.89 10.91
C THR A 93 -13.53 -19.08 11.66
N TYR A 94 -14.58 -19.40 10.94
CA TYR A 94 -15.84 -19.85 11.54
C TYR A 94 -15.76 -21.37 11.70
N GLN A 95 -15.37 -21.82 12.88
CA GLN A 95 -15.50 -23.22 13.29
C GLN A 95 -16.63 -23.32 14.31
N SER A 96 -17.76 -23.84 13.91
CA SER A 96 -18.87 -24.18 14.79
C SER A 96 -19.22 -25.66 14.61
N GLY A 97 -18.72 -26.50 15.50
CA GLY A 97 -19.00 -27.93 15.50
C GLY A 97 -18.46 -28.67 14.25
N GLN A 98 -19.30 -29.42 13.57
CA GLN A 98 -18.95 -30.23 12.38
C GLN A 98 -19.04 -29.45 11.06
N LEU A 99 -19.33 -28.15 11.09
CA LEU A 99 -19.42 -27.30 9.89
C LEU A 99 -18.08 -26.56 9.65
N ASP A 100 -17.24 -27.18 8.84
CA ASP A 100 -16.10 -26.49 8.21
C ASP A 100 -16.62 -25.54 7.12
N ASN A 101 -16.75 -24.27 7.48
CA ASN A 101 -17.13 -23.27 6.49
C ASN A 101 -15.90 -22.89 5.66
N CYS A 102 -15.84 -23.39 4.43
CA CYS A 102 -14.74 -23.20 3.47
C CYS A 102 -14.55 -21.74 3.00
N TYR A 103 -15.40 -20.81 3.43
CA TYR A 103 -15.37 -19.43 3.04
C TYR A 103 -14.87 -18.53 4.18
N SER A 104 -13.57 -18.50 4.39
CA SER A 104 -12.98 -17.48 5.24
C SER A 104 -12.92 -16.14 4.49
N HIS A 105 -13.43 -15.08 5.09
CA HIS A 105 -13.34 -13.72 4.56
C HIS A 105 -12.64 -12.82 5.57
N MET A 106 -12.02 -11.77 5.07
CA MET A 106 -11.37 -10.77 5.91
C MET A 106 -12.42 -9.90 6.58
N GLU A 107 -12.41 -9.80 7.93
CA GLU A 107 -13.40 -9.03 8.70
C GLU A 107 -13.10 -7.56 8.55
N LYS A 108 -12.78 -6.79 8.02
CA LYS A 108 -12.51 -5.35 7.75
C LYS A 108 -12.96 -4.39 8.88
N ARG A 109 -12.90 -4.79 10.15
CA ARG A 109 -13.29 -3.94 11.30
C ARG A 109 -12.15 -3.07 11.84
N GLY A 110 -10.88 -3.47 11.66
CA GLY A 110 -9.70 -2.75 12.13
C GLY A 110 -9.24 -1.62 11.23
N SER A 111 -8.05 -1.08 11.50
CA SER A 111 -7.51 0.04 10.73
C SER A 111 -7.37 -0.28 9.24
N ARG A 112 -8.20 0.38 8.42
CA ARG A 112 -8.13 0.27 6.97
C ARG A 112 -6.83 0.87 6.41
N TYR A 113 -6.28 1.87 7.10
CA TYR A 113 -5.07 2.56 6.68
C TYR A 113 -3.83 1.71 6.95
N LEU A 114 -3.76 1.09 8.14
CA LEU A 114 -2.70 0.13 8.44
C LEU A 114 -2.74 -1.06 7.47
N ARG A 115 -3.92 -1.62 7.23
CA ARG A 115 -4.10 -2.71 6.26
C ARG A 115 -3.64 -2.31 4.85
N TYR A 116 -3.98 -1.11 4.40
CA TYR A 116 -3.53 -0.58 3.11
C TYR A 116 -2.01 -0.43 3.07
N ALA A 117 -1.40 0.13 4.12
CA ALA A 117 0.04 0.31 4.22
C ALA A 117 0.77 -1.04 4.20
N LEU A 118 0.36 -1.98 5.04
CA LEU A 118 0.96 -3.32 5.12
C LEU A 118 0.80 -4.11 3.81
N TYR A 119 -0.37 -4.05 3.18
CA TYR A 119 -0.61 -4.70 1.89
C TYR A 119 0.32 -4.17 0.80
N ASN A 120 0.46 -2.85 0.69
CA ASN A 120 1.36 -2.25 -0.30
C ASN A 120 2.83 -2.49 0.06
N ALA A 121 3.21 -2.37 1.34
CA ALA A 121 4.55 -2.68 1.82
C ALA A 121 4.96 -4.10 1.37
N THR A 122 4.14 -5.09 1.67
CA THR A 122 4.40 -6.49 1.29
C THR A 122 4.55 -6.66 -0.22
N LYS A 123 3.71 -5.98 -1.01
CA LYS A 123 3.79 -6.02 -2.47
C LYS A 123 5.15 -5.52 -2.99
N TYR A 124 5.63 -4.40 -2.47
CA TYR A 124 6.91 -3.84 -2.89
C TYR A 124 8.10 -4.61 -2.33
N VAL A 125 8.03 -5.05 -1.08
CA VAL A 125 9.06 -5.91 -0.47
C VAL A 125 9.24 -7.20 -1.27
N CYS A 126 8.17 -7.83 -1.73
CA CYS A 126 8.25 -9.02 -2.59
C CYS A 126 8.94 -8.77 -3.94
N ILE A 127 8.95 -7.54 -4.43
CA ILE A 127 9.62 -7.16 -5.68
C ILE A 127 11.11 -6.87 -5.44
N TRP A 128 11.44 -6.20 -4.34
CA TRP A 128 12.76 -5.64 -4.10
C TRP A 128 13.64 -6.49 -3.16
N ASN A 129 13.04 -7.43 -2.42
CA ASN A 129 13.76 -8.34 -1.53
C ASN A 129 13.72 -9.76 -2.09
N GLU A 130 14.89 -10.29 -2.37
CA GLU A 130 15.04 -11.61 -3.02
C GLU A 130 14.45 -12.76 -2.20
N SER A 131 14.62 -12.74 -0.88
CA SER A 131 14.10 -13.77 0.02
C SER A 131 12.58 -13.81 0.00
N PHE A 132 11.93 -12.65 0.08
CA PHE A 132 10.47 -12.53 0.00
C PHE A 132 9.95 -12.87 -1.39
N GLY A 133 10.64 -12.46 -2.44
CA GLY A 133 10.33 -12.83 -3.81
C GLY A 133 10.35 -14.33 -4.04
N ALA A 134 11.40 -15.01 -3.58
CA ALA A 134 11.52 -16.47 -3.68
C ALA A 134 10.40 -17.20 -2.91
N TYR A 135 10.07 -16.73 -1.71
CA TYR A 135 8.94 -17.28 -0.95
C TYR A 135 7.60 -17.08 -1.69
N LEU A 136 7.35 -15.90 -2.27
CA LEU A 136 6.16 -15.63 -3.04
C LEU A 136 6.00 -16.61 -4.21
N VAL A 137 7.08 -16.86 -4.95
CA VAL A 137 7.10 -17.81 -6.07
C VAL A 137 6.76 -19.22 -5.58
N LYS A 138 7.39 -19.67 -4.49
CA LYS A 138 7.11 -20.97 -3.87
C LYS A 138 5.63 -21.12 -3.50
N LYS A 139 5.06 -20.11 -2.83
CA LYS A 139 3.68 -20.15 -2.37
C LYS A 139 2.67 -20.09 -3.53
N ARG A 140 2.98 -19.38 -4.61
CA ARG A 140 2.19 -19.40 -5.84
C ARG A 140 2.17 -20.78 -6.48
N ALA A 141 3.31 -21.47 -6.50
CA ALA A 141 3.39 -22.84 -6.99
C ALA A 141 2.55 -23.83 -6.16
N GLU A 142 2.33 -23.54 -4.87
CA GLU A 142 1.39 -24.27 -3.99
C GLU A 142 -0.10 -23.95 -4.27
N GLY A 143 -0.42 -23.12 -5.27
CA GLY A 143 -1.79 -22.75 -5.65
C GLY A 143 -2.45 -21.70 -4.75
N LYS A 144 -1.71 -21.02 -3.87
CA LYS A 144 -2.26 -19.97 -3.00
C LYS A 144 -2.48 -18.68 -3.75
N HIS A 145 -3.64 -18.04 -3.50
CA HIS A 145 -3.95 -16.73 -4.07
C HIS A 145 -3.04 -15.65 -3.49
N ILE A 146 -2.64 -14.66 -4.29
CA ILE A 146 -1.69 -13.60 -3.90
C ILE A 146 -2.09 -12.86 -2.61
N ILE A 147 -3.38 -12.62 -2.39
CA ILE A 147 -3.88 -11.96 -1.17
C ILE A 147 -3.61 -12.80 0.07
N VAL A 148 -3.80 -14.12 0.00
CA VAL A 148 -3.50 -15.04 1.10
C VAL A 148 -2.00 -15.09 1.35
N LEU A 149 -1.20 -14.97 0.30
CA LEU A 149 0.26 -14.91 0.40
C LEU A 149 0.72 -13.64 1.10
N LEU A 150 0.18 -12.50 0.70
CA LEU A 150 0.52 -11.23 1.31
C LEU A 150 0.18 -11.21 2.82
N ASN A 151 -0.91 -11.85 3.23
CA ASN A 151 -1.28 -12.00 4.63
C ASN A 151 -0.38 -12.98 5.41
N SER A 152 0.33 -13.87 4.77
CA SER A 152 1.25 -14.83 5.42
C SER A 152 2.68 -14.32 5.55
N PHE A 153 2.98 -13.12 5.07
CA PHE A 153 4.28 -12.46 5.19
C PHE A 153 4.37 -11.48 6.38
N LEU A 154 3.25 -11.12 6.95
CA LEU A 154 3.14 -10.18 8.06
C LEU A 154 3.05 -10.92 9.38
#